data_e0e1865d2ff8a5a942eef3127954f436
#
_entry.id   e0e1865d2ff8a5a942eef3127954f436
#
_cell.length_a   1.000
_cell.length_b   1.000
_cell.length_c   1.000
_cell.angle_alpha   90.00
_cell.angle_beta   90.00
_cell.angle_gamma   90.00
#
_symmetry.space_group_name_H-M   'P 1'
#
loop_
_entity.id
_entity.type
_entity.pdbx_description
1 polymer ?
#
loop_
_entity_poly.entity_id
_entity_poly.type
_entity_poly.pdbx_seq_one_letter_code
_entity_poly.pdbx_strand_id
1 'polypeptide(L)'
;KIKNFFFSNTKLNKIFKDKDLDLLKNLNFNKFFNNDMPECVFYELPDFLLESIKRNFKINWKNVALSLNKEAFFDIRVNTLKNKTRDEIMDTLREIDVPFQICKYSPVGIRLLKRFPINGNKLFKSGKIEIQGEASQLSALLLGVKPGMQVADICAGAGGKSLILADIMKNKGRILSLDINQKRLKQASLRFKRAGVHNVE
;
A
#
# COMPACT_ATOMS: atom_id res chain seq x y z
N LYS A 1 -14.88 -9.95 -9.09
CA LYS A 1 -13.75 -9.04 -9.44
C LYS A 1 -13.56 -8.92 -10.95
N ILE A 2 -13.46 -10.02 -11.69
CA ILE A 2 -13.31 -10.04 -13.17
C ILE A 2 -14.41 -9.24 -13.84
N LYS A 3 -15.69 -9.48 -13.49
CA LYS A 3 -16.85 -8.77 -14.06
C LYS A 3 -16.71 -7.24 -13.88
N ASN A 4 -16.39 -6.77 -12.68
CA ASN A 4 -16.21 -5.35 -12.41
C ASN A 4 -14.97 -4.77 -13.11
N PHE A 5 -13.90 -5.54 -13.24
CA PHE A 5 -12.71 -5.13 -13.98
C PHE A 5 -13.00 -4.93 -15.47
N PHE A 6 -13.74 -5.86 -16.10
CA PHE A 6 -14.09 -5.75 -17.51
C PHE A 6 -15.09 -4.63 -17.81
N PHE A 7 -16.05 -4.36 -16.91
CA PHE A 7 -17.10 -3.37 -17.17
C PHE A 7 -16.76 -1.94 -16.70
N SER A 8 -15.78 -1.78 -15.81
CA SER A 8 -15.36 -0.45 -15.33
C SER A 8 -14.18 0.15 -16.11
N ASN A 9 -13.56 -0.61 -17.02
CA ASN A 9 -12.30 -0.20 -17.64
C ASN A 9 -12.49 0.25 -19.08
N THR A 10 -12.63 1.55 -19.32
CA THR A 10 -12.73 2.18 -20.64
C THR A 10 -11.57 1.86 -21.60
N LYS A 11 -10.44 1.33 -21.09
CA LYS A 11 -9.31 0.89 -21.91
C LYS A 11 -9.57 -0.44 -22.62
N LEU A 12 -10.46 -1.28 -22.12
CA LEU A 12 -10.80 -2.56 -22.74
C LEU A 12 -11.54 -2.39 -24.05
N ASN A 13 -12.34 -1.34 -24.21
CA ASN A 13 -12.99 -1.00 -25.48
C ASN A 13 -11.99 -0.67 -26.60
N LYS A 14 -10.71 -0.41 -26.25
CA LYS A 14 -9.63 -0.23 -27.25
C LYS A 14 -8.92 -1.53 -27.63
N ILE A 15 -9.07 -2.59 -26.84
CA ILE A 15 -8.38 -3.87 -27.00
C ILE A 15 -9.30 -4.91 -27.62
N PHE A 16 -10.58 -4.91 -27.25
CA PHE A 16 -11.58 -5.86 -27.72
C PHE A 16 -12.49 -5.23 -28.76
N LYS A 17 -12.84 -6.00 -29.82
CA LYS A 17 -13.84 -5.60 -30.80
C LYS A 17 -15.24 -5.69 -30.18
N ASP A 18 -16.21 -4.95 -30.72
CA ASP A 18 -17.58 -4.90 -30.18
C ASP A 18 -18.21 -6.30 -30.00
N LYS A 19 -17.95 -7.22 -30.93
CA LYS A 19 -18.42 -8.61 -30.83
C LYS A 19 -17.87 -9.36 -29.62
N ASP A 20 -16.60 -9.10 -29.25
CA ASP A 20 -15.95 -9.73 -28.08
C ASP A 20 -16.51 -9.12 -26.79
N LEU A 21 -16.83 -7.84 -26.80
CA LEU A 21 -17.44 -7.14 -25.65
C LEU A 21 -18.86 -7.65 -25.39
N ASP A 22 -19.63 -7.94 -26.43
CA ASP A 22 -20.97 -8.50 -26.29
C ASP A 22 -20.94 -9.96 -25.81
N LEU A 23 -19.98 -10.76 -26.27
CA LEU A 23 -19.71 -12.10 -25.70
C LEU A 23 -19.37 -12.00 -24.21
N LEU A 24 -18.49 -11.08 -23.81
CA LEU A 24 -18.11 -10.89 -22.42
C LEU A 24 -19.28 -10.43 -21.54
N LYS A 25 -20.19 -9.58 -22.05
CA LYS A 25 -21.41 -9.17 -21.33
C LYS A 25 -22.37 -10.33 -21.05
N ASN A 26 -22.45 -11.26 -22.00
CA ASN A 26 -23.35 -12.43 -21.96
C ASN A 26 -22.76 -13.61 -21.18
N LEU A 27 -21.50 -13.55 -20.77
CA LEU A 27 -20.87 -14.60 -19.96
C LEU A 27 -21.53 -14.69 -18.57
N ASN A 28 -22.02 -15.89 -18.27
CA ASN A 28 -22.47 -16.18 -16.90
C ASN A 28 -21.27 -16.52 -16.03
N PHE A 29 -20.70 -15.51 -15.38
CA PHE A 29 -19.52 -15.65 -14.53
C PHE A 29 -19.69 -16.63 -13.35
N ASN A 30 -20.93 -16.94 -12.95
CA ASN A 30 -21.18 -17.95 -11.93
C ASN A 30 -20.89 -19.38 -12.41
N LYS A 31 -20.88 -19.61 -13.73
CA LYS A 31 -20.51 -20.90 -14.32
C LYS A 31 -19.00 -21.12 -14.46
N PHE A 32 -18.19 -20.08 -14.27
CA PHE A 32 -16.72 -20.22 -14.32
C PHE A 32 -16.15 -20.92 -13.09
N PHE A 33 -16.82 -20.83 -11.95
CA PHE A 33 -16.39 -21.49 -10.73
C PHE A 33 -17.17 -22.79 -10.59
N ASN A 34 -16.55 -23.91 -10.86
CA ASN A 34 -17.12 -25.24 -10.67
C ASN A 34 -16.23 -26.06 -9.73
N ASN A 35 -16.78 -27.18 -9.20
CA ASN A 35 -16.07 -28.04 -8.26
C ASN A 35 -14.90 -28.81 -8.91
N ASP A 36 -14.84 -28.88 -10.26
CA ASP A 36 -13.80 -29.59 -11.00
C ASP A 36 -12.62 -28.67 -11.37
N MET A 37 -12.69 -27.39 -10.97
CA MET A 37 -11.63 -26.44 -11.25
C MET A 37 -10.40 -26.78 -10.39
N PRO A 38 -9.19 -26.88 -10.99
CA PRO A 38 -7.97 -27.07 -10.22
C PRO A 38 -7.82 -25.99 -9.14
N GLU A 39 -7.40 -26.37 -7.94
CA GLU A 39 -7.30 -25.44 -6.80
C GLU A 39 -6.40 -24.23 -7.09
N CYS A 40 -5.31 -24.41 -7.82
CA CYS A 40 -4.43 -23.32 -8.24
C CYS A 40 -5.17 -22.25 -9.06
N VAL A 41 -6.08 -22.69 -9.93
CA VAL A 41 -6.92 -21.81 -10.74
C VAL A 41 -8.00 -21.15 -9.86
N PHE A 42 -8.66 -21.93 -9.00
CA PHE A 42 -9.69 -21.44 -8.09
C PHE A 42 -9.16 -20.34 -7.15
N TYR A 43 -7.97 -20.57 -6.58
CA TYR A 43 -7.33 -19.61 -5.67
C TYR A 43 -6.47 -18.56 -6.40
N GLU A 44 -6.38 -18.60 -7.75
CA GLU A 44 -5.56 -17.66 -8.56
C GLU A 44 -4.10 -17.61 -8.06
N LEU A 45 -3.53 -18.74 -7.68
CA LEU A 45 -2.18 -18.89 -7.15
C LEU A 45 -1.40 -19.96 -7.91
N PRO A 46 -0.11 -19.76 -8.20
CA PRO A 46 0.73 -20.81 -8.77
C PRO A 46 0.82 -22.03 -7.85
N ASP A 47 0.92 -23.25 -8.42
CA ASP A 47 0.92 -24.50 -7.66
C ASP A 47 1.98 -24.52 -6.55
N PHE A 48 3.22 -24.11 -6.84
CA PHE A 48 4.30 -24.08 -5.86
C PHE A 48 3.98 -23.22 -4.64
N LEU A 49 3.28 -22.10 -4.84
CA LEU A 49 2.89 -21.19 -3.77
C LEU A 49 1.71 -21.76 -2.99
N LEU A 50 0.72 -22.33 -3.67
CA LEU A 50 -0.43 -22.97 -3.03
C LEU A 50 0.00 -24.14 -2.15
N GLU A 51 0.89 -25.00 -2.62
CA GLU A 51 1.44 -26.11 -1.84
C GLU A 51 2.25 -25.61 -0.62
N SER A 52 3.02 -24.54 -0.79
CA SER A 52 3.72 -23.89 0.32
C SER A 52 2.75 -23.37 1.38
N ILE A 53 1.67 -22.73 0.96
CA ILE A 53 0.62 -22.21 1.87
C ILE A 53 -0.07 -23.35 2.60
N LYS A 54 -0.45 -24.43 1.93
CA LYS A 54 -1.07 -25.62 2.55
C LYS A 54 -0.18 -26.21 3.62
N ARG A 55 1.13 -26.40 3.32
CA ARG A 55 2.12 -26.96 4.24
C ARG A 55 2.30 -26.11 5.50
N ASN A 56 2.38 -24.78 5.34
CA ASN A 56 2.69 -23.88 6.44
C ASN A 56 1.47 -23.49 7.28
N PHE A 57 0.30 -23.36 6.65
CA PHE A 57 -0.92 -22.87 7.34
C PHE A 57 -1.96 -23.94 7.62
N LYS A 58 -1.70 -25.20 7.23
CA LYS A 58 -2.53 -26.39 7.56
C LYS A 58 -4.04 -26.10 7.40
N ILE A 59 -4.80 -26.16 8.48
CA ILE A 59 -6.27 -25.97 8.49
C ILE A 59 -6.70 -24.59 7.97
N ASN A 60 -5.86 -23.56 8.15
CA ASN A 60 -6.21 -22.18 7.78
C ASN A 60 -5.75 -21.76 6.35
N TRP A 61 -5.17 -22.66 5.58
CA TRP A 61 -4.59 -22.36 4.27
C TRP A 61 -5.56 -21.71 3.28
N LYS A 62 -6.82 -22.12 3.27
CA LYS A 62 -7.85 -21.55 2.38
C LYS A 62 -8.08 -20.05 2.65
N ASN A 63 -8.17 -19.66 3.91
CA ASN A 63 -8.32 -18.26 4.30
C ASN A 63 -7.09 -17.43 3.93
N VAL A 64 -5.89 -18.01 4.07
CA VAL A 64 -4.65 -17.36 3.66
C VAL A 64 -4.61 -17.16 2.14
N ALA A 65 -4.91 -18.20 1.36
CA ALA A 65 -4.97 -18.13 -0.10
C ALA A 65 -5.97 -17.05 -0.58
N LEU A 66 -7.19 -17.04 -0.02
CA LEU A 66 -8.19 -16.03 -0.34
C LEU A 66 -7.77 -14.61 0.09
N SER A 67 -7.03 -14.48 1.20
CA SER A 67 -6.59 -13.17 1.68
C SER A 67 -5.52 -12.55 0.80
N LEU A 68 -4.65 -13.37 0.17
CA LEU A 68 -3.63 -12.90 -0.76
C LEU A 68 -4.24 -12.24 -2.02
N ASN A 69 -5.42 -12.69 -2.43
CA ASN A 69 -6.14 -12.15 -3.58
C ASN A 69 -7.08 -10.98 -3.24
N LYS A 70 -7.15 -10.58 -1.99
CA LYS A 70 -7.91 -9.37 -1.61
C LYS A 70 -7.18 -8.13 -2.08
N GLU A 71 -7.95 -7.12 -2.48
CA GLU A 71 -7.39 -5.81 -2.78
C GLU A 71 -6.68 -5.25 -1.54
N ALA A 72 -5.43 -4.80 -1.73
CA ALA A 72 -4.68 -4.16 -0.66
C ALA A 72 -5.38 -2.87 -0.20
N PHE A 73 -5.39 -2.65 1.10
CA PHE A 73 -5.87 -1.40 1.67
C PHE A 73 -5.05 -0.23 1.14
N PHE A 74 -5.72 0.90 0.98
CA PHE A 74 -5.07 2.13 0.59
C PHE A 74 -4.83 3.00 1.82
N ASP A 75 -3.76 2.71 2.52
CA ASP A 75 -3.40 3.43 3.73
C ASP A 75 -2.41 4.56 3.43
N ILE A 76 -2.59 5.68 4.10
CA ILE A 76 -1.66 6.80 4.13
C ILE A 76 -1.16 7.00 5.55
N ARG A 77 0.05 7.53 5.66
CA ARG A 77 0.67 7.95 6.90
C ARG A 77 0.77 9.48 6.93
N VAL A 78 0.36 10.07 8.02
CA VAL A 78 0.56 11.49 8.30
C VAL A 78 2.04 11.74 8.64
N ASN A 79 2.63 12.75 8.04
CA ASN A 79 3.98 13.20 8.32
C ASN A 79 3.95 14.25 9.45
N THR A 80 4.37 13.86 10.66
CA THR A 80 4.29 14.75 11.83
C THR A 80 5.42 15.78 11.87
N LEU A 81 6.41 15.71 10.97
CA LEU A 81 7.36 16.82 10.74
C LEU A 81 6.69 18.04 10.10
N LYS A 82 5.58 17.85 9.39
CA LYS A 82 4.86 18.90 8.64
C LYS A 82 3.45 19.20 9.15
N ASN A 83 2.93 18.37 10.02
CA ASN A 83 1.58 18.52 10.60
C ASN A 83 1.69 18.35 12.10
N LYS A 84 0.91 19.09 12.87
CA LYS A 84 0.87 18.92 14.32
C LYS A 84 0.13 17.65 14.71
N THR A 85 -0.99 17.36 14.04
CA THR A 85 -1.87 16.25 14.36
C THR A 85 -2.35 15.48 13.13
N ARG A 86 -2.88 14.29 13.36
CA ARG A 86 -3.59 13.52 12.32
C ARG A 86 -4.91 14.19 11.95
N ASP A 87 -5.54 14.89 12.90
CA ASP A 87 -6.85 15.52 12.72
C ASP A 87 -6.82 16.60 11.64
N GLU A 88 -5.74 17.39 11.53
CA GLU A 88 -5.55 18.36 10.44
C GLU A 88 -5.67 17.72 9.03
N ILE A 89 -5.17 16.50 8.87
CA ILE A 89 -5.27 15.77 7.61
C ILE A 89 -6.67 15.21 7.41
N MET A 90 -7.31 14.72 8.49
CA MET A 90 -8.68 14.22 8.43
C MET A 90 -9.66 15.32 8.07
N ASP A 91 -9.51 16.52 8.60
CA ASP A 91 -10.34 17.68 8.26
C ASP A 91 -10.18 18.05 6.78
N THR A 92 -8.95 18.12 6.28
CA THR A 92 -8.69 18.35 4.85
C THR A 92 -9.31 17.25 3.97
N LEU A 93 -9.27 15.98 4.40
CA LEU A 93 -9.91 14.89 3.65
C LEU A 93 -11.44 15.00 3.64
N ARG A 94 -12.06 15.47 4.72
CA ARG A 94 -13.51 15.78 4.77
C ARG A 94 -13.87 16.91 3.82
N GLU A 95 -13.10 18.01 3.83
CA GLU A 95 -13.32 19.16 2.94
C GLU A 95 -13.30 18.77 1.45
N ILE A 96 -12.50 17.77 1.05
CA ILE A 96 -12.41 17.32 -0.34
C ILE A 96 -13.23 16.05 -0.62
N ASP A 97 -14.15 15.69 0.28
CA ASP A 97 -15.07 14.55 0.19
C ASP A 97 -14.37 13.20 -0.10
N VAL A 98 -13.24 12.96 0.53
CA VAL A 98 -12.53 11.67 0.45
C VAL A 98 -12.91 10.81 1.64
N PRO A 99 -13.64 9.69 1.45
CA PRO A 99 -14.06 8.83 2.54
C PRO A 99 -12.86 8.07 3.12
N PHE A 100 -12.76 8.09 4.45
CA PHE A 100 -11.66 7.46 5.17
C PHE A 100 -12.12 6.87 6.51
N GLN A 101 -11.25 6.05 7.08
CA GLN A 101 -11.32 5.60 8.47
C GLN A 101 -9.93 5.68 9.10
N ILE A 102 -9.87 5.73 10.41
CA ILE A 102 -8.63 5.68 11.17
C ILE A 102 -8.05 4.27 11.10
N CYS A 103 -6.74 4.14 10.88
CA CYS A 103 -6.05 2.86 11.01
C CYS A 103 -6.17 2.33 12.45
N LYS A 104 -6.35 1.01 12.59
CA LYS A 104 -6.65 0.40 13.89
C LYS A 104 -5.49 0.50 14.88
N TYR A 105 -4.27 0.37 14.41
CA TYR A 105 -3.09 0.23 15.25
C TYR A 105 -2.10 1.39 15.12
N SER A 106 -2.00 1.99 13.92
CA SER A 106 -1.08 3.11 13.71
C SER A 106 -1.67 4.43 14.20
N PRO A 107 -0.99 5.18 15.10
CA PRO A 107 -1.47 6.47 15.59
C PRO A 107 -1.44 7.56 14.51
N VAL A 108 -0.69 7.36 13.43
CA VAL A 108 -0.51 8.31 12.32
C VAL A 108 -1.10 7.81 11.01
N GLY A 109 -1.74 6.64 11.03
CA GLY A 109 -2.31 6.00 9.85
C GLY A 109 -3.76 6.40 9.59
N ILE A 110 -4.10 6.60 8.32
CA ILE A 110 -5.46 6.82 7.83
C ILE A 110 -5.68 5.86 6.66
N ARG A 111 -6.78 5.13 6.66
CA ARG A 111 -7.20 4.24 5.57
C ARG A 111 -8.20 4.94 4.68
N LEU A 112 -7.88 5.07 3.43
CA LEU A 112 -8.78 5.63 2.42
C LEU A 112 -9.70 4.53 1.91
N LEU A 113 -11.00 4.79 1.89
CA LEU A 113 -12.03 3.80 1.51
C LEU A 113 -12.24 3.74 0.00
N LYS A 114 -11.73 4.73 -0.73
CA LYS A 114 -11.70 4.76 -2.20
C LYS A 114 -10.32 5.13 -2.69
N ARG A 115 -9.89 4.53 -3.80
CA ARG A 115 -8.69 5.00 -4.50
C ARG A 115 -8.98 6.34 -5.16
N PHE A 116 -8.10 7.29 -4.99
CA PHE A 116 -8.15 8.57 -5.67
C PHE A 116 -6.74 8.98 -6.16
N PRO A 117 -6.63 9.88 -7.14
CA PRO A 117 -5.34 10.23 -7.75
C PRO A 117 -4.48 11.04 -6.78
N ILE A 118 -3.89 10.35 -5.80
CA ILE A 118 -3.12 10.96 -4.70
C ILE A 118 -1.90 11.74 -5.19
N ASN A 119 -1.27 11.31 -6.30
CA ASN A 119 -0.09 11.98 -6.86
C ASN A 119 -0.37 13.43 -7.30
N GLY A 120 -1.63 13.73 -7.67
CA GLY A 120 -2.09 15.08 -7.99
C GLY A 120 -2.44 15.92 -6.76
N ASN A 121 -2.65 15.30 -5.62
CA ASN A 121 -3.19 15.94 -4.42
C ASN A 121 -2.14 16.84 -3.74
N LYS A 122 -2.58 18.01 -3.25
CA LYS A 122 -1.72 18.99 -2.55
C LYS A 122 -1.09 18.41 -1.28
N LEU A 123 -1.81 17.59 -0.51
CA LEU A 123 -1.28 16.96 0.70
C LEU A 123 -0.07 16.06 0.41
N PHE A 124 -0.14 15.29 -0.67
CA PHE A 124 0.96 14.41 -1.09
C PHE A 124 2.13 15.21 -1.67
N LYS A 125 1.86 16.16 -2.56
CA LYS A 125 2.90 17.01 -3.18
C LYS A 125 3.67 17.83 -2.15
N SER A 126 2.99 18.31 -1.12
CA SER A 126 3.62 19.07 -0.02
C SER A 126 4.36 18.19 0.99
N GLY A 127 4.26 16.85 0.88
CA GLY A 127 4.86 15.89 1.80
C GLY A 127 4.18 15.84 3.17
N LYS A 128 2.95 16.31 3.29
CA LYS A 128 2.15 16.21 4.52
C LYS A 128 1.67 14.78 4.79
N ILE A 129 1.53 13.98 3.74
CA ILE A 129 1.16 12.57 3.81
C ILE A 129 2.09 11.72 2.92
N GLU A 130 2.22 10.44 3.29
CA GLU A 130 2.92 9.42 2.51
C GLU A 130 2.03 8.19 2.32
N ILE A 131 2.12 7.54 1.16
CA ILE A 131 1.47 6.24 0.93
C ILE A 131 2.28 5.18 1.66
N GLN A 132 1.67 4.56 2.67
CA GLN A 132 2.33 3.50 3.44
C GLN A 132 1.29 2.64 4.15
N GLY A 133 1.29 1.33 3.89
CA GLY A 133 0.39 0.38 4.56
C GLY A 133 0.62 0.34 6.08
N GLU A 134 -0.45 0.14 6.84
CA GLU A 134 -0.44 0.17 8.30
C GLU A 134 0.62 -0.76 8.93
N ALA A 135 0.74 -2.00 8.43
CA ALA A 135 1.75 -2.94 8.93
C ALA A 135 3.19 -2.44 8.76
N SER A 136 3.45 -1.74 7.64
CA SER A 136 4.77 -1.13 7.39
C SER A 136 5.03 0.08 8.30
N GLN A 137 3.99 0.81 8.69
CA GLN A 137 4.09 1.89 9.70
C GLN A 137 4.41 1.30 11.07
N LEU A 138 3.71 0.25 11.48
CA LEU A 138 3.90 -0.42 12.76
C LEU A 138 5.31 -0.99 12.92
N SER A 139 5.89 -1.59 11.88
CA SER A 139 7.23 -2.15 11.96
C SER A 139 8.31 -1.11 12.33
N ALA A 140 8.14 0.14 11.90
CA ALA A 140 9.05 1.23 12.27
C ALA A 140 8.73 1.83 13.66
N LEU A 141 7.44 1.91 14.01
CA LEU A 141 7.01 2.37 15.35
C LEU A 141 7.48 1.43 16.47
N LEU A 142 7.41 0.11 16.22
CA LEU A 142 7.83 -0.92 17.19
C LEU A 142 9.34 -0.96 17.42
N LEU A 143 10.15 -0.35 16.55
CA LEU A 143 11.60 -0.26 16.74
C LEU A 143 11.99 0.61 17.96
N GLY A 144 11.09 1.47 18.42
CA GLY A 144 11.28 2.26 19.62
C GLY A 144 12.40 3.32 19.52
N VAL A 145 12.69 3.80 18.32
CA VAL A 145 13.72 4.83 18.11
C VAL A 145 13.38 6.13 18.81
N LYS A 146 14.42 6.85 19.22
CA LYS A 146 14.33 8.16 19.90
C LYS A 146 15.16 9.21 19.15
N PRO A 147 14.82 10.51 19.28
CA PRO A 147 15.66 11.58 18.76
C PRO A 147 17.12 11.46 19.22
N GLY A 148 18.07 11.61 18.29
CA GLY A 148 19.51 11.53 18.58
C GLY A 148 20.14 10.15 18.33
N MET A 149 19.34 9.11 18.13
CA MET A 149 19.86 7.76 17.85
C MET A 149 20.49 7.66 16.45
N GLN A 150 21.32 6.62 16.26
CA GLN A 150 21.80 6.18 14.96
C GLN A 150 21.10 4.89 14.58
N VAL A 151 20.55 4.83 13.37
CA VAL A 151 19.73 3.72 12.89
C VAL A 151 20.16 3.32 11.49
N ALA A 152 20.15 2.03 11.18
CA ALA A 152 20.38 1.52 9.83
C ALA A 152 19.10 0.87 9.29
N ASP A 153 18.62 1.33 8.13
CA ASP A 153 17.58 0.69 7.31
C ASP A 153 18.29 -0.02 6.16
N ILE A 154 18.63 -1.29 6.37
CA ILE A 154 19.47 -2.09 5.44
C ILE A 154 18.71 -2.64 4.22
N CYS A 155 17.40 -2.45 4.17
CA CYS A 155 16.54 -2.79 3.05
C CYS A 155 15.55 -1.65 2.80
N ALA A 156 16.09 -0.44 2.63
CA ALA A 156 15.31 0.80 2.63
C ALA A 156 14.31 0.90 1.47
N GLY A 157 14.61 0.27 0.33
CA GLY A 157 13.79 0.36 -0.87
C GLY A 157 13.59 1.82 -1.29
N ALA A 158 12.32 2.23 -1.40
CA ALA A 158 11.96 3.62 -1.68
C ALA A 158 11.82 4.48 -0.40
N GLY A 159 12.45 4.09 0.72
CA GLY A 159 12.60 4.89 1.92
C GLY A 159 11.35 5.00 2.82
N GLY A 160 10.38 4.10 2.68
CA GLY A 160 9.13 4.20 3.43
C GLY A 160 9.31 4.10 4.94
N LYS A 161 10.16 3.16 5.42
CA LYS A 161 10.49 3.02 6.84
C LYS A 161 11.46 4.10 7.31
N SER A 162 12.48 4.44 6.52
CA SER A 162 13.38 5.55 6.81
C SER A 162 12.63 6.87 7.03
N LEU A 163 11.58 7.15 6.25
CA LEU A 163 10.72 8.33 6.40
C LEU A 163 10.00 8.38 7.74
N ILE A 164 9.43 7.28 8.21
CA ILE A 164 8.74 7.26 9.50
C ILE A 164 9.73 7.26 10.67
N LEU A 165 10.90 6.64 10.52
CA LEU A 165 11.98 6.72 11.50
C LEU A 165 12.46 8.18 11.68
N ALA A 166 12.68 8.89 10.57
CA ALA A 166 13.06 10.30 10.61
C ALA A 166 11.99 11.18 11.27
N ASP A 167 10.72 10.87 11.04
CA ASP A 167 9.56 11.53 11.65
C ASP A 167 9.55 11.30 13.18
N ILE A 168 9.67 10.06 13.66
CA ILE A 168 9.77 9.71 15.08
C ILE A 168 10.99 10.38 15.73
N MET A 169 12.12 10.36 15.04
CA MET A 169 13.37 10.98 15.50
C MET A 169 13.37 12.51 15.39
N LYS A 170 12.32 13.12 14.83
CA LYS A 170 12.21 14.58 14.65
C LYS A 170 13.42 15.16 13.91
N ASN A 171 13.92 14.47 12.91
CA ASN A 171 15.13 14.80 12.15
C ASN A 171 16.41 14.93 13.03
N LYS A 172 16.43 14.35 14.22
CA LYS A 172 17.60 14.36 15.13
C LYS A 172 18.27 12.99 15.12
N GLY A 173 19.62 12.97 15.11
CA GLY A 173 20.39 11.74 14.95
C GLY A 173 20.66 11.41 13.49
N ARG A 174 20.91 10.14 13.16
CA ARG A 174 21.33 9.70 11.82
C ARG A 174 20.60 8.43 11.42
N ILE A 175 20.15 8.37 10.19
CA ILE A 175 19.57 7.18 9.57
C ILE A 175 20.39 6.83 8.33
N LEU A 176 21.02 5.65 8.34
CA LEU A 176 21.71 5.11 7.17
C LEU A 176 20.74 4.25 6.38
N SER A 177 20.39 4.67 5.15
CA SER A 177 19.47 3.93 4.27
C SER A 177 20.24 3.22 3.18
N LEU A 178 20.21 1.90 3.22
CA LEU A 178 20.91 1.02 2.27
C LEU A 178 19.91 0.18 1.47
N ASP A 179 20.16 0.02 0.19
CA ASP A 179 19.46 -0.92 -0.68
C ASP A 179 20.35 -1.30 -1.87
N ILE A 180 20.22 -2.54 -2.33
CA ILE A 180 20.94 -3.01 -3.53
C ILE A 180 20.44 -2.34 -4.81
N ASN A 181 19.23 -1.78 -4.79
CA ASN A 181 18.58 -1.17 -5.93
C ASN A 181 18.73 0.36 -5.90
N GLN A 182 19.76 0.86 -6.61
CA GLN A 182 20.03 2.29 -6.72
C GLN A 182 18.84 3.13 -7.25
N LYS A 183 18.01 2.57 -8.14
CA LYS A 183 16.82 3.30 -8.64
C LYS A 183 15.82 3.57 -7.52
N ARG A 184 15.65 2.60 -6.59
CA ARG A 184 14.80 2.78 -5.41
C ARG A 184 15.38 3.82 -4.45
N LEU A 185 16.69 3.81 -4.21
CA LEU A 185 17.35 4.83 -3.36
C LEU A 185 17.20 6.24 -3.96
N LYS A 186 17.34 6.40 -5.28
CA LYS A 186 17.04 7.69 -5.93
C LYS A 186 15.59 8.14 -5.71
N GLN A 187 14.64 7.22 -5.75
CA GLN A 187 13.24 7.53 -5.42
C GLN A 187 13.07 7.91 -3.95
N ALA A 188 13.78 7.22 -3.04
CA ALA A 188 13.79 7.53 -1.61
C ALA A 188 14.29 8.97 -1.36
N SER A 189 15.39 9.40 -1.97
CA SER A 189 15.91 10.76 -1.85
C SER A 189 14.88 11.83 -2.23
N LEU A 190 14.14 11.63 -3.32
CA LEU A 190 13.08 12.56 -3.72
C LEU A 190 11.94 12.62 -2.69
N ARG A 191 11.60 11.48 -2.09
CA ARG A 191 10.60 11.40 -1.03
C ARG A 191 11.09 12.07 0.26
N PHE A 192 12.35 11.87 0.65
CA PHE A 192 12.96 12.53 1.81
C PHE A 192 12.89 14.05 1.66
N LYS A 193 13.31 14.59 0.51
CA LYS A 193 13.22 16.03 0.21
C LYS A 193 11.78 16.53 0.31
N ARG A 194 10.81 15.83 -0.31
CA ARG A 194 9.40 16.19 -0.25
C ARG A 194 8.86 16.19 1.18
N ALA A 195 9.20 15.19 1.97
CA ALA A 195 8.76 15.03 3.35
C ALA A 195 9.45 15.98 4.34
N GLY A 196 10.51 16.68 3.94
CA GLY A 196 11.31 17.55 4.83
C GLY A 196 12.23 16.76 5.76
N VAL A 197 12.67 15.58 5.31
CA VAL A 197 13.62 14.74 6.03
C VAL A 197 15.05 15.09 5.60
N HIS A 198 15.95 15.27 6.56
CA HIS A 198 17.33 15.67 6.29
C HIS A 198 18.39 14.94 7.16
N ASN A 199 17.97 14.00 8.00
CA ASN A 199 18.87 13.17 8.80
C ASN A 199 19.04 11.74 8.23
N VAL A 200 18.76 11.54 6.95
CA VAL A 200 18.90 10.27 6.22
C VAL A 200 20.00 10.37 5.18
N GLU A 201 20.87 9.36 5.15
CA GLU A 201 21.98 9.18 4.19
C GLU A 201 21.83 7.87 3.44
#